data_3fe14f46115c69ccca9eb6bc0985c32b
#
_entry.id   3fe14f46115c69ccca9eb6bc0985c32b
#
_cell.length_a   1.000
_cell.length_b   1.000
_cell.length_c   1.000
_cell.angle_alpha   90.00
_cell.angle_beta   90.00
_cell.angle_gamma   90.00
#
_symmetry.space_group_name_H-M   'P 1'
#
loop_
_entity.id
_entity.type
_entity.pdbx_description
1 polymer ?
#
loop_
_entity_poly.entity_id
_entity_poly.type
_entity_poly.pdbx_seq_one_letter_code
_entity_poly.pdbx_strand_id
1 'polypeptide(L)'
;MSEDSTQEEIDPEKLKDVKNILLKELDDLVKLVKDSDDENLKNINFLKKVLKLSDIIHCHLNKSSILSNNNIEDNDDEDKIQTKKYEDGLYYGYLKNDERVGKGTMYYNNDDKYEGEWNYDERQGKGIMYYKNGDIYEGEWESGNKQGKGTMHYNNGDIYEGDWESDNKQGKGIYYYNNDDEFIKYEGEFIFNVRNGKGKMYYINGDIYEGGWKYNWREGEGTMYYNNGDIYKGNYSFDKMKGKGEYYYINGDRYEGDFVDNLKEGKGKAIFINGSRYEGEWKNDMKEGKGIFYYINGNKYDGEWKNDKKEGKGIGYYSDGGRYEGDFKNDMRDGEGIFYYNNGDREMGNYIFDQRWRLHVSLSVNGFVTFRFYYFVNPNL
;
A
#
# COMPACT_ATOMS: atom_id res chain seq x y z
N MET A 1 2.64 -70.70 23.22
CA MET A 1 3.08 -70.46 21.82
C MET A 1 3.52 -69.03 21.77
N SER A 2 4.82 -68.81 21.90
CA SER A 2 5.51 -67.54 21.82
C SER A 2 5.84 -67.31 20.37
N GLU A 3 5.24 -66.29 19.74
CA GLU A 3 5.73 -65.81 18.43
C GLU A 3 6.99 -64.99 18.64
N ASP A 4 8.07 -65.59 18.21
CA ASP A 4 9.42 -65.03 18.15
C ASP A 4 9.49 -64.13 16.89
N SER A 5 9.34 -62.80 17.03
CA SER A 5 9.56 -61.87 15.96
C SER A 5 11.05 -61.59 15.83
N THR A 6 11.73 -62.37 15.01
CA THR A 6 13.09 -62.07 14.56
C THR A 6 13.11 -60.74 13.82
N GLN A 7 13.57 -59.68 14.45
CA GLN A 7 14.01 -58.47 13.77
C GLN A 7 15.29 -58.84 12.99
N GLU A 8 15.20 -58.90 11.66
CA GLU A 8 16.39 -58.94 10.80
C GLU A 8 17.18 -57.65 11.04
N GLU A 9 18.35 -57.79 11.68
CA GLU A 9 19.33 -56.71 11.71
C GLU A 9 19.81 -56.38 10.28
N ILE A 10 19.47 -55.20 9.80
CA ILE A 10 19.88 -54.73 8.50
C ILE A 10 21.40 -54.41 8.59
N ASP A 11 22.20 -55.05 7.72
CA ASP A 11 23.62 -54.85 7.59
C ASP A 11 23.99 -53.35 7.44
N PRO A 12 24.78 -52.76 8.32
CA PRO A 12 25.14 -51.33 8.31
C PRO A 12 25.83 -50.89 7.02
N GLU A 13 26.58 -51.74 6.34
CA GLU A 13 27.20 -51.38 5.03
C GLU A 13 26.15 -51.26 3.92
N LYS A 14 25.16 -52.16 3.88
CA LYS A 14 24.05 -52.06 2.94
C LYS A 14 23.22 -50.81 3.16
N LEU A 15 23.04 -50.41 4.43
CA LEU A 15 22.33 -49.17 4.78
C LEU A 15 23.07 -47.92 4.27
N LYS A 16 24.40 -47.94 4.35
CA LYS A 16 25.26 -46.85 3.87
C LYS A 16 25.24 -46.73 2.33
N ASP A 17 25.21 -47.83 1.63
CA ASP A 17 25.15 -47.85 0.17
C ASP A 17 23.78 -47.37 -0.32
N VAL A 18 22.67 -47.79 0.28
CA VAL A 18 21.34 -47.32 -0.02
C VAL A 18 21.21 -45.81 0.26
N LYS A 19 21.79 -45.33 1.36
CA LYS A 19 21.88 -43.91 1.70
C LYS A 19 22.57 -43.10 0.59
N ASN A 20 23.74 -43.54 0.16
CA ASN A 20 24.53 -42.84 -0.85
C ASN A 20 23.81 -42.81 -2.22
N ILE A 21 23.13 -43.87 -2.59
CA ILE A 21 22.33 -43.95 -3.82
C ILE A 21 21.14 -42.98 -3.73
N LEU A 22 20.37 -42.97 -2.62
CA LEU A 22 19.23 -42.07 -2.45
C LEU A 22 19.64 -40.58 -2.43
N LEU A 23 20.76 -40.24 -1.81
CA LEU A 23 21.29 -38.88 -1.79
C LEU A 23 21.69 -38.43 -3.20
N LYS A 24 22.35 -39.29 -3.97
CA LYS A 24 22.75 -39.00 -5.33
C LYS A 24 21.55 -38.80 -6.26
N GLU A 25 20.56 -39.70 -6.19
CA GLU A 25 19.34 -39.57 -7.00
C GLU A 25 18.55 -38.28 -6.66
N LEU A 26 18.56 -37.90 -5.38
CA LEU A 26 17.90 -36.66 -4.92
C LEU A 26 18.61 -35.41 -5.43
N ASP A 27 19.95 -35.38 -5.39
CA ASP A 27 20.76 -34.29 -5.93
C ASP A 27 20.62 -34.19 -7.45
N ASP A 28 20.57 -35.31 -8.16
CA ASP A 28 20.32 -35.36 -9.60
C ASP A 28 18.91 -34.84 -9.95
N LEU A 29 17.91 -35.15 -9.12
CA LEU A 29 16.54 -34.67 -9.29
C LEU A 29 16.42 -33.15 -9.04
N VAL A 30 17.07 -32.63 -7.99
CA VAL A 30 17.14 -31.19 -7.70
C VAL A 30 17.82 -30.45 -8.85
N LYS A 31 18.89 -31.00 -9.42
CA LYS A 31 19.59 -30.41 -10.55
C LYS A 31 18.73 -30.40 -11.81
N LEU A 32 18.02 -31.48 -12.10
CA LEU A 32 17.13 -31.63 -13.25
C LEU A 32 15.96 -30.61 -13.19
N VAL A 33 15.43 -30.36 -11.99
CA VAL A 33 14.39 -29.36 -11.78
C VAL A 33 14.91 -27.93 -11.92
N LYS A 34 16.15 -27.66 -11.44
CA LYS A 34 16.78 -26.33 -11.59
C LYS A 34 17.14 -26.00 -13.03
N ASP A 35 17.53 -27.00 -13.82
CA ASP A 35 17.96 -26.87 -15.21
C ASP A 35 16.79 -27.01 -16.22
N SER A 36 15.56 -27.29 -15.77
CA SER A 36 14.38 -27.44 -16.63
C SER A 36 13.89 -26.10 -17.17
N ASP A 37 13.51 -26.06 -18.44
CA ASP A 37 12.84 -24.92 -19.06
C ASP A 37 11.31 -24.92 -18.86
N ASP A 38 10.75 -25.94 -18.24
CA ASP A 38 9.33 -26.04 -17.92
C ASP A 38 8.97 -25.17 -16.69
N GLU A 39 8.13 -24.14 -16.92
CA GLU A 39 7.69 -23.22 -15.86
C GLU A 39 6.94 -23.93 -14.72
N ASN A 40 6.25 -25.05 -15.00
CA ASN A 40 5.57 -25.83 -13.96
C ASN A 40 6.54 -26.57 -13.05
N LEU A 41 7.70 -27.01 -13.58
CA LEU A 41 8.77 -27.62 -12.81
C LEU A 41 9.59 -26.59 -12.03
N LYS A 42 9.66 -25.33 -12.50
CA LYS A 42 10.23 -24.19 -11.77
C LYS A 42 9.31 -23.63 -10.71
N ASN A 43 8.08 -24.14 -10.56
CA ASN A 43 7.15 -23.71 -9.53
C ASN A 43 7.80 -23.83 -8.15
N ILE A 44 7.95 -22.68 -7.49
CA ILE A 44 8.59 -22.51 -6.18
C ILE A 44 8.04 -23.53 -5.15
N ASN A 45 6.75 -23.85 -5.21
CA ASN A 45 6.14 -24.82 -4.31
C ASN A 45 6.57 -26.27 -4.58
N PHE A 46 6.85 -26.63 -5.82
CA PHE A 46 7.37 -27.96 -6.15
C PHE A 46 8.84 -28.08 -5.70
N LEU A 47 9.66 -27.08 -5.99
CA LEU A 47 11.06 -27.02 -5.52
C LEU A 47 11.15 -27.05 -3.99
N LYS A 48 10.29 -26.30 -3.27
CA LYS A 48 10.21 -26.34 -1.82
C LYS A 48 9.84 -27.73 -1.29
N LYS A 49 8.92 -28.45 -1.95
CA LYS A 49 8.58 -29.83 -1.56
C LYS A 49 9.74 -30.82 -1.79
N VAL A 50 10.45 -30.67 -2.89
CA VAL A 50 11.62 -31.54 -3.20
C VAL A 50 12.77 -31.25 -2.22
N LEU A 51 13.06 -29.98 -1.93
CA LEU A 51 14.06 -29.60 -0.92
C LEU A 51 13.67 -30.07 0.47
N LYS A 52 12.41 -29.96 0.87
CA LYS A 52 11.90 -30.45 2.16
C LYS A 52 12.00 -31.99 2.29
N LEU A 53 11.75 -32.72 1.20
CA LEU A 53 11.96 -34.17 1.14
C LEU A 53 13.46 -34.52 1.25
N SER A 54 14.33 -33.74 0.62
CA SER A 54 15.81 -33.87 0.75
C SER A 54 16.24 -33.76 2.19
N ASP A 55 15.79 -32.70 2.87
CA ASP A 55 16.17 -32.44 4.27
C ASP A 55 15.66 -33.52 5.23
N ILE A 56 14.43 -34.00 5.01
CA ILE A 56 13.85 -35.11 5.79
C ILE A 56 14.64 -36.41 5.60
N ILE A 57 15.00 -36.73 4.35
CA ILE A 57 15.79 -37.93 4.02
C ILE A 57 17.20 -37.81 4.62
N HIS A 58 17.88 -36.66 4.48
CA HIS A 58 19.16 -36.39 5.12
C HIS A 58 19.11 -36.54 6.64
N CYS A 59 18.06 -36.04 7.27
CA CYS A 59 17.84 -36.14 8.71
C CYS A 59 17.67 -37.62 9.14
N HIS A 60 16.81 -38.40 8.45
CA HIS A 60 16.57 -39.80 8.80
C HIS A 60 17.78 -40.70 8.55
N LEU A 61 18.50 -40.46 7.46
CA LEU A 61 19.69 -41.24 7.11
C LEU A 61 20.87 -40.89 8.03
N ASN A 62 21.00 -39.65 8.48
CA ASN A 62 22.03 -39.27 9.49
C ASN A 62 21.70 -39.83 10.87
N LYS A 63 20.40 -39.93 11.28
CA LYS A 63 20.00 -40.59 12.53
C LYS A 63 20.48 -42.05 12.61
N SER A 64 20.39 -42.82 11.53
CA SER A 64 20.81 -44.23 11.51
C SER A 64 22.32 -44.42 11.52
N SER A 65 23.12 -43.49 11.00
CA SER A 65 24.60 -43.59 11.05
C SER A 65 25.21 -43.19 12.40
N ILE A 66 24.48 -42.41 13.21
CA ILE A 66 24.96 -41.97 14.54
C ILE A 66 24.72 -43.06 15.60
N LEU A 67 23.70 -43.88 15.44
CA LEU A 67 23.38 -44.98 16.36
C LEU A 67 24.40 -46.16 16.23
N SER A 68 25.15 -46.26 15.14
CA SER A 68 26.09 -47.35 14.89
C SER A 68 27.55 -47.09 15.31
N ASN A 69 27.91 -45.89 15.77
CA ASN A 69 29.28 -45.51 16.09
C ASN A 69 29.58 -45.27 17.59
N ASN A 70 28.81 -45.86 18.51
CA ASN A 70 29.11 -45.79 19.93
C ASN A 70 30.09 -46.86 20.31
N ASN A 71 31.39 -46.67 20.02
CA ASN A 71 32.52 -47.28 20.74
C ASN A 71 33.84 -46.65 20.25
N ILE A 72 34.21 -45.51 20.79
CA ILE A 72 35.62 -45.09 20.94
C ILE A 72 35.67 -44.13 22.13
N GLU A 73 36.28 -44.58 23.23
CA GLU A 73 36.72 -43.72 24.32
C GLU A 73 37.95 -42.94 23.85
N ASP A 74 37.86 -41.59 23.84
CA ASP A 74 39.03 -40.73 23.92
C ASP A 74 38.68 -39.39 24.58
N ASN A 75 39.45 -39.07 25.60
CA ASN A 75 39.36 -37.90 26.44
C ASN A 75 39.87 -36.68 25.68
N ASP A 76 38.96 -35.78 25.34
CA ASP A 76 39.05 -34.32 25.24
C ASP A 76 37.74 -33.82 24.58
N ASP A 77 36.72 -33.56 25.40
CA ASP A 77 35.31 -33.49 24.96
C ASP A 77 34.82 -32.11 24.54
N GLU A 78 35.68 -31.10 24.38
CA GLU A 78 35.20 -29.73 24.11
C GLU A 78 34.83 -29.43 22.64
N ASP A 79 35.23 -30.29 21.67
CA ASP A 79 35.09 -30.01 20.23
C ASP A 79 34.30 -31.08 19.43
N LYS A 80 33.56 -31.98 20.10
CA LYS A 80 32.82 -33.02 19.39
C LYS A 80 31.32 -32.66 19.26
N ILE A 81 30.78 -32.86 18.04
CA ILE A 81 29.34 -32.75 17.77
C ILE A 81 28.65 -33.95 18.47
N GLN A 82 27.63 -33.61 19.25
CA GLN A 82 26.88 -34.59 20.06
C GLN A 82 25.38 -34.56 19.67
N THR A 83 24.69 -35.68 19.94
CA THR A 83 23.25 -35.78 19.83
C THR A 83 22.66 -35.92 21.21
N LYS A 84 21.75 -35.01 21.59
CA LYS A 84 21.13 -35.06 22.92
C LYS A 84 19.61 -34.83 22.80
N LYS A 85 18.85 -35.64 23.53
CA LYS A 85 17.40 -35.48 23.64
C LYS A 85 17.06 -34.55 24.81
N TYR A 86 16.32 -33.51 24.53
CA TYR A 86 15.74 -32.58 25.50
C TYR A 86 14.22 -32.80 25.61
N GLU A 87 13.57 -32.17 26.59
CA GLU A 87 12.11 -32.24 26.74
C GLU A 87 11.37 -31.68 25.52
N ASP A 88 11.93 -30.65 24.87
CA ASP A 88 11.38 -29.95 23.73
C ASP A 88 11.75 -30.55 22.37
N GLY A 89 12.70 -31.53 22.33
CA GLY A 89 13.07 -32.15 21.07
C GLY A 89 14.42 -32.87 21.05
N LEU A 90 15.02 -32.96 19.86
CA LEU A 90 16.32 -33.60 19.63
C LEU A 90 17.32 -32.56 19.10
N TYR A 91 18.43 -32.38 19.81
CA TYR A 91 19.52 -31.50 19.43
C TYR A 91 20.67 -32.29 18.81
N TYR A 92 21.30 -31.70 17.80
CA TYR A 92 22.53 -32.18 17.18
C TYR A 92 23.49 -30.99 17.01
N GLY A 93 24.61 -30.99 17.75
CA GLY A 93 25.56 -29.87 17.75
C GLY A 93 26.58 -29.92 18.88
N TYR A 94 27.19 -28.79 19.15
CA TYR A 94 28.17 -28.65 20.21
C TYR A 94 27.50 -28.47 21.57
N LEU A 95 28.01 -29.18 22.58
CA LEU A 95 27.57 -29.06 23.98
C LEU A 95 28.72 -28.71 24.88
N LYS A 96 28.50 -27.85 25.85
CA LYS A 96 29.42 -27.56 26.96
C LYS A 96 28.67 -27.62 28.28
N ASN A 97 29.13 -28.46 29.19
CA ASN A 97 28.42 -28.70 30.46
C ASN A 97 26.94 -29.09 30.26
N ASP A 98 26.65 -29.89 29.23
CA ASP A 98 25.29 -30.31 28.85
C ASP A 98 24.41 -29.21 28.23
N GLU A 99 24.89 -27.99 28.08
CA GLU A 99 24.16 -26.85 27.45
C GLU A 99 24.57 -26.70 25.99
N ARG A 100 23.65 -26.30 25.13
CA ARG A 100 23.85 -26.05 23.69
C ARG A 100 24.73 -24.82 23.49
N VAL A 101 25.81 -24.97 22.73
CA VAL A 101 26.75 -23.88 22.41
C VAL A 101 27.24 -24.00 20.97
N GLY A 102 27.75 -22.89 20.40
CA GLY A 102 28.25 -22.89 19.03
C GLY A 102 27.20 -23.25 18.00
N LYS A 103 27.58 -23.97 16.95
CA LYS A 103 26.64 -24.35 15.88
C LYS A 103 25.91 -25.65 16.22
N GLY A 104 24.58 -25.66 15.95
CA GLY A 104 23.76 -26.85 16.15
C GLY A 104 22.40 -26.77 15.51
N THR A 105 21.79 -27.93 15.40
CA THR A 105 20.43 -28.11 14.88
C THR A 105 19.53 -28.63 15.97
N MET A 106 18.39 -27.98 16.19
CA MET A 106 17.34 -28.45 17.09
C MET A 106 16.10 -28.87 16.28
N TYR A 107 15.65 -30.08 16.49
CA TYR A 107 14.39 -30.60 15.98
C TYR A 107 13.38 -30.60 17.12
N TYR A 108 12.46 -29.67 17.10
CA TYR A 108 11.45 -29.55 18.15
C TYR A 108 10.33 -30.59 18.02
N ASN A 109 9.71 -30.94 19.12
CA ASN A 109 8.60 -31.91 19.16
C ASN A 109 7.34 -31.41 18.41
N ASN A 110 7.22 -30.10 18.19
CA ASN A 110 6.14 -29.47 17.45
C ASN A 110 6.38 -29.44 15.93
N ASP A 111 7.40 -30.16 15.44
CA ASP A 111 7.84 -30.19 14.03
C ASP A 111 8.53 -28.90 13.52
N ASP A 112 8.85 -27.95 14.38
CA ASP A 112 9.76 -26.86 14.04
C ASP A 112 11.21 -27.36 14.01
N LYS A 113 12.07 -26.65 13.25
CA LYS A 113 13.51 -26.93 13.21
C LYS A 113 14.30 -25.63 13.25
N TYR A 114 15.31 -25.55 14.11
CA TYR A 114 16.28 -24.45 14.12
C TYR A 114 17.66 -24.95 13.73
N GLU A 115 18.32 -24.23 12.85
CA GLU A 115 19.71 -24.44 12.45
C GLU A 115 20.48 -23.13 12.67
N GLY A 116 21.43 -23.09 13.59
CA GLY A 116 22.14 -21.85 13.86
C GLY A 116 23.09 -21.90 15.04
N GLU A 117 23.43 -20.72 15.53
CA GLU A 117 24.32 -20.51 16.64
C GLU A 117 23.55 -20.57 17.97
N TRP A 118 24.20 -21.11 18.99
CA TRP A 118 23.67 -21.29 20.33
C TRP A 118 24.64 -20.74 21.36
N ASN A 119 24.10 -20.18 22.42
CA ASN A 119 24.88 -19.75 23.58
C ASN A 119 24.10 -20.10 24.86
N TYR A 120 24.59 -21.09 25.61
CA TYR A 120 24.01 -21.59 26.85
C TYR A 120 22.52 -21.85 26.74
N ASP A 121 22.14 -22.77 25.82
CA ASP A 121 20.78 -23.21 25.52
C ASP A 121 19.88 -22.17 24.79
N GLU A 122 20.35 -20.95 24.55
CA GLU A 122 19.62 -19.93 23.83
C GLU A 122 20.09 -19.79 22.37
N ARG A 123 19.17 -19.55 21.45
CA ARG A 123 19.50 -19.21 20.06
C ARG A 123 20.19 -17.84 20.07
N GLN A 124 21.35 -17.78 19.43
CA GLN A 124 22.20 -16.60 19.41
C GLN A 124 22.85 -16.45 18.03
N GLY A 125 23.26 -15.22 17.65
CA GLY A 125 23.98 -14.99 16.40
C GLY A 125 23.11 -15.28 15.17
N LYS A 126 23.66 -15.97 14.17
CA LYS A 126 22.93 -16.28 12.93
C LYS A 126 22.27 -17.64 12.98
N GLY A 127 21.03 -17.71 12.46
CA GLY A 127 20.31 -18.96 12.38
C GLY A 127 19.06 -18.93 11.50
N ILE A 128 18.59 -20.13 11.16
CA ILE A 128 17.40 -20.35 10.35
C ILE A 128 16.39 -21.13 11.17
N MET A 129 15.18 -20.60 11.28
CA MET A 129 14.05 -21.30 11.88
C MET A 129 13.08 -21.74 10.78
N TYR A 130 12.81 -23.00 10.73
CA TYR A 130 11.79 -23.60 9.90
C TYR A 130 10.59 -23.92 10.79
N TYR A 131 9.49 -23.24 10.55
CA TYR A 131 8.26 -23.45 11.31
C TYR A 131 7.39 -24.56 10.68
N LYS A 132 6.69 -25.32 11.50
CA LYS A 132 5.73 -26.36 11.06
C LYS A 132 4.72 -25.86 10.03
N ASN A 133 4.26 -24.61 10.18
CA ASN A 133 3.30 -23.99 9.26
C ASN A 133 3.88 -23.68 7.88
N GLY A 134 5.18 -23.88 7.69
CA GLY A 134 5.90 -23.64 6.44
C GLY A 134 6.56 -22.27 6.33
N ASP A 135 6.44 -21.41 7.35
CA ASP A 135 7.21 -20.17 7.42
C ASP A 135 8.71 -20.48 7.64
N ILE A 136 9.58 -19.59 7.16
CA ILE A 136 11.03 -19.72 7.35
C ILE A 136 11.57 -18.35 7.73
N TYR A 137 12.28 -18.29 8.86
CA TYR A 137 13.04 -17.09 9.25
C TYR A 137 14.53 -17.38 9.11
N GLU A 138 15.23 -16.49 8.43
CA GLU A 138 16.70 -16.47 8.33
C GLU A 138 17.20 -15.12 8.83
N GLY A 139 18.01 -15.09 9.88
CA GLY A 139 18.47 -13.82 10.44
C GLY A 139 19.25 -13.94 11.73
N GLU A 140 19.32 -12.81 12.42
CA GLU A 140 20.02 -12.67 13.69
C GLU A 140 19.09 -13.03 14.85
N TRP A 141 19.70 -13.60 15.89
CA TRP A 141 19.04 -14.07 17.11
C TRP A 141 19.78 -13.55 18.33
N GLU A 142 19.06 -13.16 19.34
CA GLU A 142 19.58 -12.78 20.64
C GLU A 142 18.65 -13.27 21.75
N SER A 143 19.21 -14.01 22.72
CA SER A 143 18.44 -14.57 23.85
C SER A 143 17.17 -15.30 23.41
N GLY A 144 17.31 -16.13 22.36
CA GLY A 144 16.22 -16.95 21.84
C GLY A 144 15.21 -16.22 20.95
N ASN A 145 15.29 -14.88 20.78
CA ASN A 145 14.37 -14.08 19.99
C ASN A 145 14.99 -13.64 18.66
N LYS A 146 14.14 -13.38 17.65
CA LYS A 146 14.58 -12.70 16.41
C LYS A 146 15.00 -11.28 16.76
N GLN A 147 16.20 -10.91 16.32
CA GLN A 147 16.82 -9.63 16.62
C GLN A 147 17.64 -9.16 15.43
N GLY A 148 17.94 -7.84 15.33
CA GLY A 148 18.79 -7.31 14.26
C GLY A 148 18.20 -7.48 12.88
N LYS A 149 18.99 -7.92 11.91
CA LYS A 149 18.58 -8.12 10.52
C LYS A 149 18.08 -9.54 10.26
N GLY A 150 16.97 -9.65 9.54
CA GLY A 150 16.46 -10.95 9.14
C GLY A 150 15.39 -10.91 8.06
N THR A 151 15.21 -12.07 7.42
CA THR A 151 14.21 -12.29 6.38
C THR A 151 13.22 -13.34 6.86
N MET A 152 11.95 -13.04 6.76
CA MET A 152 10.85 -13.97 6.99
C MET A 152 10.19 -14.32 5.66
N HIS A 153 10.20 -15.57 5.30
CA HIS A 153 9.41 -16.13 4.21
C HIS A 153 8.15 -16.76 4.81
N TYR A 154 7.01 -16.21 4.51
CA TYR A 154 5.73 -16.73 4.97
C TYR A 154 5.23 -17.85 4.04
N ASN A 155 4.45 -18.77 4.57
CA ASN A 155 3.91 -19.91 3.82
C ASN A 155 2.91 -19.50 2.72
N ASN A 156 2.31 -18.31 2.83
CA ASN A 156 1.47 -17.70 1.79
C ASN A 156 2.29 -17.10 0.64
N GLY A 157 3.62 -17.09 0.77
CA GLY A 157 4.57 -16.56 -0.20
C GLY A 157 4.98 -15.10 0.03
N ASP A 158 4.40 -14.40 1.00
CA ASP A 158 4.88 -13.08 1.41
C ASP A 158 6.32 -13.15 1.92
N ILE A 159 7.04 -12.03 1.81
CA ILE A 159 8.42 -11.92 2.31
C ILE A 159 8.55 -10.62 3.08
N TYR A 160 9.16 -10.69 4.25
CA TYR A 160 9.63 -9.50 4.96
C TYR A 160 11.15 -9.53 5.09
N GLU A 161 11.81 -8.46 4.70
CA GLU A 161 13.25 -8.24 4.85
C GLU A 161 13.46 -6.96 5.67
N GLY A 162 14.08 -7.03 6.84
CA GLY A 162 14.25 -5.83 7.64
C GLY A 162 14.75 -6.05 9.05
N ASP A 163 14.51 -5.03 9.86
CA ASP A 163 14.91 -5.01 11.27
C ASP A 163 13.91 -5.78 12.13
N TRP A 164 14.43 -6.47 13.13
CA TRP A 164 13.70 -7.25 14.13
C TRP A 164 14.12 -6.84 15.54
N GLU A 165 13.17 -6.79 16.45
CA GLU A 165 13.40 -6.60 17.87
C GLU A 165 12.41 -7.45 18.66
N SER A 166 12.92 -8.35 19.49
CA SER A 166 12.12 -9.25 20.34
C SER A 166 10.96 -9.92 19.56
N ASP A 167 11.32 -10.63 18.48
CA ASP A 167 10.40 -11.33 17.56
C ASP A 167 9.44 -10.44 16.72
N ASN A 168 9.50 -9.12 16.87
CA ASN A 168 8.66 -8.20 16.12
C ASN A 168 9.41 -7.53 14.97
N LYS A 169 8.72 -7.28 13.86
CA LYS A 169 9.20 -6.36 12.83
C LYS A 169 9.28 -4.96 13.45
N GLN A 170 10.49 -4.39 13.44
CA GLN A 170 10.78 -3.10 14.06
C GLN A 170 11.75 -2.32 13.17
N GLY A 171 11.74 -0.96 13.23
CA GLY A 171 12.66 -0.17 12.42
C GLY A 171 12.34 -0.24 10.93
N LYS A 172 13.37 -0.34 10.08
CA LYS A 172 13.20 -0.31 8.61
C LYS A 172 13.10 -1.70 8.01
N GLY A 173 12.21 -1.84 7.03
CA GLY A 173 12.05 -3.09 6.29
C GLY A 173 11.27 -2.94 5.00
N ILE A 174 11.29 -4.03 4.23
CA ILE A 174 10.51 -4.19 3.01
C ILE A 174 9.60 -5.38 3.20
N TYR A 175 8.32 -5.21 2.94
CA TYR A 175 7.34 -6.27 2.93
C TYR A 175 6.83 -6.48 1.51
N TYR A 176 7.07 -7.65 0.93
CA TYR A 176 6.58 -8.05 -0.37
C TYR A 176 5.31 -8.86 -0.18
N TYR A 177 4.24 -8.47 -0.83
CA TYR A 177 2.96 -9.16 -0.83
C TYR A 177 2.92 -10.16 -1.99
N ASN A 178 2.50 -11.39 -1.73
CA ASN A 178 2.36 -12.42 -2.74
C ASN A 178 0.89 -12.83 -2.82
N ASN A 179 0.28 -12.72 -4.01
CA ASN A 179 -1.15 -12.98 -4.24
C ASN A 179 -2.10 -12.05 -3.45
N ASP A 180 -1.67 -10.83 -3.15
CA ASP A 180 -2.55 -9.78 -2.70
C ASP A 180 -3.21 -9.11 -3.91
N ASP A 181 -4.47 -8.70 -3.80
CA ASP A 181 -5.21 -8.08 -4.90
C ASP A 181 -4.97 -6.55 -4.99
N GLU A 182 -4.29 -5.96 -4.01
CA GLU A 182 -4.12 -4.52 -3.89
C GLU A 182 -2.65 -4.09 -3.85
N PHE A 183 -1.77 -4.84 -3.15
CA PHE A 183 -0.41 -4.41 -2.83
C PHE A 183 0.67 -5.26 -3.51
N ILE A 184 1.73 -4.59 -4.00
CA ILE A 184 2.96 -5.24 -4.47
C ILE A 184 3.98 -5.31 -3.33
N LYS A 185 4.32 -4.16 -2.74
CA LYS A 185 5.27 -4.08 -1.63
C LYS A 185 5.13 -2.79 -0.84
N TYR A 186 5.56 -2.85 0.41
CA TYR A 186 5.78 -1.69 1.27
C TYR A 186 7.26 -1.58 1.63
N GLU A 187 7.84 -0.39 1.52
CA GLU A 187 9.19 -0.04 1.95
C GLU A 187 9.10 1.05 3.01
N GLY A 188 9.47 0.79 4.25
CA GLY A 188 9.32 1.81 5.28
C GLY A 188 9.56 1.33 6.70
N GLU A 189 9.04 2.10 7.64
CA GLU A 189 9.21 1.87 9.06
C GLU A 189 8.10 0.98 9.63
N PHE A 190 8.49 0.12 10.56
CA PHE A 190 7.63 -0.78 11.31
C PHE A 190 7.80 -0.57 12.81
N ILE A 191 6.72 -0.67 13.55
CA ILE A 191 6.69 -0.73 15.02
C ILE A 191 5.73 -1.85 15.42
N PHE A 192 6.21 -2.84 16.18
CA PHE A 192 5.42 -4.00 16.61
C PHE A 192 4.61 -4.64 15.48
N ASN A 193 5.29 -5.00 14.39
CA ASN A 193 4.74 -5.68 13.19
C ASN A 193 3.80 -4.84 12.32
N VAL A 194 3.49 -3.58 12.66
CA VAL A 194 2.62 -2.70 11.87
C VAL A 194 3.42 -1.60 11.17
N ARG A 195 2.96 -1.17 9.98
CA ARG A 195 3.52 0.00 9.27
C ARG A 195 3.29 1.24 10.14
N ASN A 196 4.36 1.93 10.50
CA ASN A 196 4.29 3.11 11.36
C ASN A 196 5.54 3.98 11.15
N GLY A 197 5.38 5.28 10.95
CA GLY A 197 6.46 6.19 10.59
C GLY A 197 6.42 6.57 9.12
N LYS A 198 7.55 6.66 8.45
CA LYS A 198 7.63 6.98 7.01
C LYS A 198 7.72 5.72 6.16
N GLY A 199 7.02 5.73 5.02
CA GLY A 199 7.08 4.58 4.12
C GLY A 199 6.47 4.84 2.76
N LYS A 200 6.75 3.91 1.85
CA LYS A 200 6.33 3.92 0.47
C LYS A 200 5.58 2.62 0.15
N MET A 201 4.36 2.75 -0.36
CA MET A 201 3.53 1.64 -0.80
C MET A 201 3.42 1.64 -2.31
N TYR A 202 3.59 0.48 -2.90
CA TYR A 202 3.40 0.23 -4.33
C TYR A 202 2.16 -0.64 -4.51
N TYR A 203 1.21 -0.13 -5.28
CA TYR A 203 -0.07 -0.78 -5.54
C TYR A 203 -0.05 -1.54 -6.88
N ILE A 204 -0.83 -2.60 -7.00
CA ILE A 204 -0.94 -3.40 -8.23
C ILE A 204 -1.46 -2.57 -9.41
N ASN A 205 -2.36 -1.62 -9.16
CA ASN A 205 -2.88 -0.72 -10.18
C ASN A 205 -1.85 0.29 -10.71
N GLY A 206 -0.63 0.30 -10.18
CA GLY A 206 0.46 1.20 -10.55
C GLY A 206 0.52 2.50 -9.76
N ASP A 207 -0.39 2.73 -8.83
CA ASP A 207 -0.32 3.86 -7.90
C ASP A 207 0.86 3.69 -6.94
N ILE A 208 1.39 4.81 -6.45
CA ILE A 208 2.47 4.82 -5.45
C ILE A 208 2.13 5.86 -4.39
N TYR A 209 2.11 5.45 -3.13
CA TYR A 209 2.02 6.38 -1.99
C TYR A 209 3.37 6.51 -1.30
N GLU A 210 3.78 7.73 -0.97
CA GLU A 210 4.97 8.03 -0.17
C GLU A 210 4.62 9.04 0.92
N GLY A 211 4.71 8.63 2.18
CA GLY A 211 4.28 9.51 3.27
C GLY A 211 4.26 8.87 4.64
N GLY A 212 3.45 9.47 5.53
CA GLY A 212 3.27 9.02 6.91
C GLY A 212 2.35 7.81 7.02
N TRP A 213 2.67 6.94 7.98
CA TRP A 213 1.90 5.75 8.34
C TRP A 213 1.71 5.68 9.84
N LYS A 214 0.54 5.23 10.26
CA LYS A 214 0.24 4.95 11.67
C LYS A 214 -0.74 3.79 11.77
N TYR A 215 -0.34 2.74 12.49
CA TYR A 215 -1.16 1.53 12.67
C TYR A 215 -1.69 0.96 11.33
N ASN A 216 -0.82 0.86 10.32
CA ASN A 216 -1.11 0.41 8.95
C ASN A 216 -1.95 1.37 8.08
N TRP A 217 -2.42 2.52 8.59
CA TRP A 217 -3.16 3.53 7.83
C TRP A 217 -2.23 4.64 7.34
N ARG A 218 -2.51 5.21 6.17
CA ARG A 218 -1.88 6.47 5.74
C ARG A 218 -2.34 7.58 6.68
N GLU A 219 -1.39 8.27 7.26
CA GLU A 219 -1.64 9.29 8.28
C GLU A 219 -0.61 10.42 8.20
N GLY A 220 -1.04 11.68 8.38
CA GLY A 220 -0.18 12.85 8.25
C GLY A 220 0.15 13.20 6.81
N GLU A 221 1.29 13.86 6.57
CA GLU A 221 1.68 14.31 5.23
C GLU A 221 2.09 13.15 4.33
N GLY A 222 1.63 13.20 3.07
CA GLY A 222 1.99 12.22 2.06
C GLY A 222 1.73 12.68 0.63
N THR A 223 2.32 11.96 -0.30
CA THR A 223 2.13 12.15 -1.75
C THR A 223 1.61 10.86 -2.35
N MET A 224 0.53 10.94 -3.10
CA MET A 224 0.01 9.87 -3.94
C MET A 224 0.34 10.19 -5.40
N TYR A 225 1.03 9.29 -6.05
CA TYR A 225 1.24 9.28 -7.49
C TYR A 225 0.28 8.27 -8.08
N TYR A 226 -0.73 8.76 -8.80
CA TYR A 226 -1.71 7.90 -9.44
C TYR A 226 -1.18 7.39 -10.80
N ASN A 227 -1.56 6.19 -11.16
CA ASN A 227 -1.19 5.56 -12.43
C ASN A 227 -1.66 6.36 -13.66
N ASN A 228 -2.76 7.12 -13.53
CA ASN A 228 -3.24 8.02 -14.59
C ASN A 228 -2.37 9.27 -14.79
N GLY A 229 -1.34 9.47 -13.95
CA GLY A 229 -0.43 10.61 -13.97
C GLY A 229 -0.85 11.79 -13.08
N ASP A 230 -1.97 11.70 -12.39
CA ASP A 230 -2.34 12.69 -11.38
C ASP A 230 -1.43 12.58 -10.15
N ILE A 231 -1.31 13.67 -9.38
CA ILE A 231 -0.54 13.68 -8.13
C ILE A 231 -1.34 14.41 -7.07
N TYR A 232 -1.50 13.80 -5.91
CA TYR A 232 -1.98 14.48 -4.72
C TYR A 232 -0.83 14.65 -3.72
N LYS A 233 -0.70 15.85 -3.14
CA LYS A 233 0.21 16.16 -2.03
C LYS A 233 -0.58 16.82 -0.91
N GLY A 234 -0.59 16.22 0.27
CA GLY A 234 -1.34 16.79 1.38
C GLY A 234 -1.47 15.84 2.55
N ASN A 235 -2.43 16.17 3.43
CA ASN A 235 -2.64 15.40 4.63
C ASN A 235 -3.58 14.22 4.41
N TYR A 236 -3.28 13.14 5.10
CA TYR A 236 -4.09 11.93 5.20
C TYR A 236 -4.53 11.67 6.64
N SER A 237 -5.69 11.10 6.79
CA SER A 237 -6.16 10.53 8.06
C SER A 237 -7.01 9.29 7.77
N PHE A 238 -6.63 8.14 8.35
CA PHE A 238 -7.27 6.85 8.12
C PHE A 238 -7.45 6.54 6.62
N ASP A 239 -6.33 6.62 5.86
CA ASP A 239 -6.25 6.39 4.39
C ASP A 239 -6.98 7.39 3.50
N LYS A 240 -7.60 8.43 4.05
CA LYS A 240 -8.34 9.43 3.29
C LYS A 240 -7.62 10.76 3.25
N MET A 241 -7.69 11.44 2.10
CA MET A 241 -7.26 12.84 1.99
C MET A 241 -8.10 13.70 2.94
N LYS A 242 -7.44 14.49 3.80
CA LYS A 242 -8.09 15.32 4.81
C LYS A 242 -7.28 16.56 5.14
N GLY A 243 -7.95 17.69 5.33
CA GLY A 243 -7.27 18.97 5.61
C GLY A 243 -6.70 19.60 4.35
N LYS A 244 -5.58 20.30 4.47
CA LYS A 244 -4.97 21.00 3.32
C LYS A 244 -4.24 20.04 2.39
N GLY A 245 -4.38 20.29 1.07
CA GLY A 245 -3.68 19.53 0.04
C GLY A 245 -3.68 20.22 -1.31
N GLU A 246 -2.83 19.72 -2.19
CA GLU A 246 -2.69 20.13 -3.58
C GLU A 246 -2.93 18.92 -4.48
N TYR A 247 -3.76 19.08 -5.47
CA TYR A 247 -4.04 18.04 -6.47
C TYR A 247 -3.62 18.55 -7.85
N TYR A 248 -2.73 17.84 -8.50
CA TYR A 248 -2.22 18.10 -9.83
C TYR A 248 -2.80 17.08 -10.79
N TYR A 249 -3.59 17.54 -11.74
CA TYR A 249 -4.19 16.69 -12.77
C TYR A 249 -3.24 16.52 -13.95
N ILE A 250 -3.25 15.36 -14.58
CA ILE A 250 -2.44 15.07 -15.76
C ILE A 250 -2.72 16.03 -16.93
N ASN A 251 -3.95 16.59 -17.00
CA ASN A 251 -4.33 17.58 -18.01
C ASN A 251 -3.70 18.96 -17.76
N GLY A 252 -2.96 19.17 -16.66
CA GLY A 252 -2.34 20.42 -16.26
C GLY A 252 -3.17 21.33 -15.35
N ASP A 253 -4.40 20.94 -15.02
CA ASP A 253 -5.19 21.64 -14.00
C ASP A 253 -4.57 21.40 -12.61
N ARG A 254 -4.84 22.32 -11.68
CA ARG A 254 -4.39 22.21 -10.29
C ARG A 254 -5.47 22.67 -9.35
N TYR A 255 -5.60 21.97 -8.23
CA TYR A 255 -6.41 22.42 -7.09
C TYR A 255 -5.54 22.54 -5.83
N GLU A 256 -5.77 23.58 -5.05
CA GLU A 256 -5.16 23.81 -3.74
C GLU A 256 -6.26 24.20 -2.75
N GLY A 257 -6.46 23.42 -1.69
CA GLY A 257 -7.55 23.71 -0.77
C GLY A 257 -7.76 22.64 0.29
N ASP A 258 -8.97 22.68 0.85
CA ASP A 258 -9.39 21.74 1.87
C ASP A 258 -9.95 20.45 1.24
N PHE A 259 -9.67 19.33 1.91
CA PHE A 259 -10.21 18.01 1.58
C PHE A 259 -10.88 17.38 2.80
N VAL A 260 -11.97 16.68 2.57
CA VAL A 260 -12.64 15.82 3.55
C VAL A 260 -13.03 14.52 2.86
N ASP A 261 -12.60 13.39 3.41
CA ASP A 261 -12.93 12.06 2.92
C ASP A 261 -12.68 11.87 1.40
N ASN A 262 -11.52 12.36 0.91
CA ASN A 262 -11.07 12.34 -0.48
C ASN A 262 -11.75 13.36 -1.42
N LEU A 263 -12.67 14.19 -0.94
CA LEU A 263 -13.40 15.17 -1.74
C LEU A 263 -12.91 16.59 -1.41
N LYS A 264 -12.92 17.49 -2.42
CA LYS A 264 -12.72 18.92 -2.22
C LYS A 264 -13.88 19.46 -1.38
N GLU A 265 -13.53 20.15 -0.31
CA GLU A 265 -14.47 20.67 0.66
C GLU A 265 -13.96 22.02 1.20
N GLY A 266 -14.87 22.88 1.72
CA GLY A 266 -14.45 24.13 2.33
C GLY A 266 -13.87 25.13 1.32
N LYS A 267 -12.72 25.75 1.64
CA LYS A 267 -12.11 26.77 0.78
C LYS A 267 -11.01 26.20 -0.10
N GLY A 268 -11.05 26.56 -1.38
CA GLY A 268 -10.01 26.12 -2.31
C GLY A 268 -9.89 27.00 -3.55
N LYS A 269 -8.77 26.80 -4.25
CA LYS A 269 -8.40 27.46 -5.49
C LYS A 269 -8.16 26.42 -6.56
N ALA A 270 -8.88 26.52 -7.67
CA ALA A 270 -8.60 25.76 -8.89
C ALA A 270 -7.95 26.65 -9.94
N ILE A 271 -6.90 26.15 -10.58
CA ILE A 271 -6.22 26.78 -11.70
C ILE A 271 -6.32 25.82 -12.88
N PHE A 272 -6.90 26.29 -13.97
CA PHE A 272 -7.11 25.49 -15.17
C PHE A 272 -5.96 25.71 -16.18
N ILE A 273 -5.66 24.68 -16.96
CA ILE A 273 -4.59 24.73 -17.97
C ILE A 273 -4.77 25.89 -18.97
N ASN A 274 -6.02 26.29 -19.22
CA ASN A 274 -6.33 27.43 -20.09
C ASN A 274 -6.04 28.80 -19.46
N GLY A 275 -5.55 28.86 -18.21
CA GLY A 275 -5.25 30.08 -17.46
C GLY A 275 -6.42 30.66 -16.68
N SER A 276 -7.62 30.12 -16.80
CA SER A 276 -8.74 30.48 -15.92
C SER A 276 -8.50 29.98 -14.50
N ARG A 277 -9.15 30.60 -13.51
CA ARG A 277 -9.05 30.14 -12.12
C ARG A 277 -10.34 30.40 -11.34
N TYR A 278 -10.59 29.55 -10.37
CA TYR A 278 -11.65 29.73 -9.37
C TYR A 278 -11.07 29.81 -7.96
N GLU A 279 -11.56 30.73 -7.16
CA GLU A 279 -11.21 30.90 -5.75
C GLU A 279 -12.52 31.02 -4.95
N GLY A 280 -12.84 30.03 -4.11
CA GLY A 280 -14.11 30.02 -3.42
C GLY A 280 -14.37 28.79 -2.58
N GLU A 281 -15.66 28.60 -2.28
CA GLU A 281 -16.14 27.47 -1.48
C GLU A 281 -16.39 26.25 -2.37
N TRP A 282 -16.14 25.08 -1.78
CA TRP A 282 -16.30 23.76 -2.42
C TRP A 282 -17.10 22.85 -1.53
N LYS A 283 -17.88 21.99 -2.12
CA LYS A 283 -18.62 20.93 -1.45
C LYS A 283 -18.72 19.70 -2.36
N ASN A 284 -18.28 18.55 -1.85
CA ASN A 284 -18.31 17.29 -2.61
C ASN A 284 -17.73 17.46 -4.04
N ASP A 285 -16.51 18.01 -4.16
CA ASP A 285 -15.78 18.30 -5.41
C ASP A 285 -16.40 19.39 -6.32
N MET A 286 -17.54 19.98 -6.00
CA MET A 286 -18.21 21.00 -6.77
C MET A 286 -18.06 22.39 -6.16
N LYS A 287 -18.02 23.42 -7.01
CA LYS A 287 -18.09 24.83 -6.57
C LYS A 287 -19.46 25.06 -5.93
N GLU A 288 -19.43 25.60 -4.72
CA GLU A 288 -20.60 25.85 -3.89
C GLU A 288 -20.43 27.16 -3.11
N GLY A 289 -21.53 27.75 -2.63
CA GLY A 289 -21.45 28.95 -1.79
C GLY A 289 -20.85 30.14 -2.52
N LYS A 290 -19.96 30.90 -1.87
CA LYS A 290 -19.35 32.10 -2.44
C LYS A 290 -18.03 31.82 -3.12
N GLY A 291 -17.84 32.41 -4.32
CA GLY A 291 -16.58 32.25 -5.03
C GLY A 291 -16.42 33.18 -6.23
N ILE A 292 -15.16 33.33 -6.63
CA ILE A 292 -14.75 34.19 -7.74
C ILE A 292 -14.16 33.33 -8.85
N PHE A 293 -14.69 33.45 -10.05
CA PHE A 293 -14.14 32.83 -11.25
C PHE A 293 -13.50 33.90 -12.15
N TYR A 294 -12.23 33.73 -12.46
CA TYR A 294 -11.48 34.57 -13.38
C TYR A 294 -11.33 33.84 -14.71
N TYR A 295 -11.86 34.38 -15.77
CA TYR A 295 -11.80 33.81 -17.12
C TYR A 295 -10.53 34.28 -17.84
N ILE A 296 -10.00 33.43 -18.72
CA ILE A 296 -8.81 33.76 -19.53
C ILE A 296 -8.99 35.02 -20.39
N ASN A 297 -10.23 35.32 -20.81
CA ASN A 297 -10.56 36.49 -21.62
C ASN A 297 -10.64 37.80 -20.82
N GLY A 298 -10.26 37.80 -19.53
CA GLY A 298 -10.34 38.95 -18.63
C GLY A 298 -11.66 39.18 -17.94
N ASN A 299 -12.70 38.41 -18.27
CA ASN A 299 -13.96 38.46 -17.52
C ASN A 299 -13.76 37.91 -16.10
N LYS A 300 -14.66 38.32 -15.20
CA LYS A 300 -14.69 37.81 -13.82
C LYS A 300 -16.15 37.64 -13.39
N TYR A 301 -16.43 36.58 -12.66
CA TYR A 301 -17.68 36.44 -11.91
C TYR A 301 -17.36 36.37 -10.42
N ASP A 302 -18.10 37.14 -9.63
CA ASP A 302 -17.99 37.21 -8.16
C ASP A 302 -19.38 37.03 -7.57
N GLY A 303 -19.67 35.87 -7.00
CA GLY A 303 -21.03 35.58 -6.58
C GLY A 303 -21.23 34.18 -5.99
N GLU A 304 -22.49 33.80 -5.99
CA GLU A 304 -22.94 32.53 -5.45
C GLU A 304 -22.86 31.41 -6.49
N TRP A 305 -22.53 30.22 -6.01
CA TRP A 305 -22.35 28.99 -6.79
C TRP A 305 -23.16 27.88 -6.19
N LYS A 306 -23.69 27.00 -7.03
CA LYS A 306 -24.36 25.78 -6.63
C LYS A 306 -24.13 24.69 -7.67
N ASN A 307 -23.59 23.55 -7.21
CA ASN A 307 -23.28 22.42 -8.08
C ASN A 307 -22.52 22.86 -9.36
N ASP A 308 -21.39 23.58 -9.20
CA ASP A 308 -20.52 24.12 -10.26
C ASP A 308 -21.10 25.24 -11.12
N LYS A 309 -22.35 25.65 -10.89
CA LYS A 309 -23.03 26.68 -11.68
C LYS A 309 -23.18 27.99 -10.90
N LYS A 310 -23.15 29.12 -11.62
CA LYS A 310 -23.53 30.41 -11.05
C LYS A 310 -25.01 30.36 -10.67
N GLU A 311 -25.29 30.74 -9.44
CA GLU A 311 -26.63 30.71 -8.85
C GLU A 311 -26.79 31.90 -7.89
N GLY A 312 -28.01 32.33 -7.62
CA GLY A 312 -28.26 33.40 -6.64
C GLY A 312 -27.72 34.76 -7.06
N LYS A 313 -27.21 35.52 -6.10
CA LYS A 313 -26.69 36.87 -6.34
C LYS A 313 -25.24 36.85 -6.79
N GLY A 314 -24.91 37.70 -7.77
CA GLY A 314 -23.54 37.81 -8.27
C GLY A 314 -23.28 39.04 -9.11
N ILE A 315 -21.95 39.26 -9.36
CA ILE A 315 -21.47 40.35 -10.20
C ILE A 315 -20.61 39.74 -11.31
N GLY A 316 -21.06 39.95 -12.55
CA GLY A 316 -20.27 39.66 -13.74
C GLY A 316 -19.50 40.90 -14.19
N TYR A 317 -18.17 40.83 -14.28
CA TYR A 317 -17.31 41.86 -14.85
C TYR A 317 -16.86 41.41 -16.23
N TYR A 318 -16.96 42.30 -17.21
CA TYR A 318 -16.62 42.03 -18.60
C TYR A 318 -15.35 42.73 -18.99
N SER A 319 -14.61 42.18 -19.91
CA SER A 319 -13.31 42.71 -20.35
C SER A 319 -13.40 44.04 -21.08
N ASP A 320 -14.61 44.39 -21.59
CA ASP A 320 -14.89 45.69 -22.21
C ASP A 320 -15.19 46.78 -21.17
N GLY A 321 -15.11 46.50 -19.87
CA GLY A 321 -15.38 47.42 -18.78
C GLY A 321 -16.86 47.39 -18.29
N GLY A 322 -17.73 46.63 -18.95
CA GLY A 322 -19.09 46.46 -18.54
C GLY A 322 -19.18 45.61 -17.24
N ARG A 323 -20.33 45.76 -16.51
CA ARG A 323 -20.60 45.02 -15.27
C ARG A 323 -22.08 44.74 -15.15
N TYR A 324 -22.42 43.50 -14.79
CA TYR A 324 -23.77 43.10 -14.40
C TYR A 324 -23.82 42.81 -12.91
N GLU A 325 -24.78 43.33 -12.20
CA GLU A 325 -25.10 43.02 -10.80
C GLU A 325 -26.54 42.52 -10.73
N GLY A 326 -26.74 41.28 -10.27
CA GLY A 326 -28.09 40.72 -10.21
C GLY A 326 -28.17 39.23 -9.95
N ASP A 327 -29.31 38.69 -10.30
CA ASP A 327 -29.62 37.28 -10.12
C ASP A 327 -29.06 36.43 -11.25
N PHE A 328 -28.55 35.25 -10.85
CA PHE A 328 -28.07 34.21 -11.75
C PHE A 328 -28.81 32.89 -11.45
N LYS A 329 -29.03 32.12 -12.47
CA LYS A 329 -29.59 30.78 -12.40
C LYS A 329 -29.01 29.90 -13.50
N ASN A 330 -28.42 28.74 -13.11
CA ASN A 330 -27.80 27.83 -14.06
C ASN A 330 -26.83 28.53 -15.03
N ASP A 331 -25.89 29.34 -14.51
CA ASP A 331 -24.86 30.13 -15.22
C ASP A 331 -25.36 31.36 -16.01
N MET A 332 -26.67 31.55 -16.16
CA MET A 332 -27.27 32.64 -16.91
C MET A 332 -27.82 33.72 -15.98
N ARG A 333 -27.86 34.95 -16.45
CA ARG A 333 -28.58 36.05 -15.79
C ARG A 333 -30.10 35.71 -15.82
N ASP A 334 -30.72 35.60 -14.66
CA ASP A 334 -32.14 35.20 -14.53
C ASP A 334 -32.71 35.80 -13.25
N GLY A 335 -33.64 36.73 -13.39
CA GLY A 335 -34.19 37.55 -12.32
C GLY A 335 -33.84 39.04 -12.46
N GLU A 336 -33.86 39.74 -11.34
CA GLU A 336 -33.60 41.19 -11.31
C GLU A 336 -32.09 41.49 -11.41
N GLY A 337 -31.75 42.51 -12.21
CA GLY A 337 -30.36 42.94 -12.32
C GLY A 337 -30.19 44.31 -12.96
N ILE A 338 -28.97 44.83 -12.78
CA ILE A 338 -28.50 46.09 -13.35
C ILE A 338 -27.25 45.81 -14.18
N PHE A 339 -27.29 46.22 -15.42
CA PHE A 339 -26.11 46.26 -16.28
C PHE A 339 -25.56 47.69 -16.32
N TYR A 340 -24.28 47.83 -16.01
CA TYR A 340 -23.50 49.08 -16.09
C TYR A 340 -22.59 48.99 -17.31
N TYR A 341 -22.71 49.91 -18.20
CA TYR A 341 -21.89 50.01 -19.39
C TYR A 341 -20.59 50.81 -19.12
N ASN A 342 -19.59 50.60 -19.92
CA ASN A 342 -18.29 51.27 -19.79
C ASN A 342 -18.36 52.81 -20.08
N ASN A 343 -19.38 53.28 -20.77
CA ASN A 343 -19.66 54.68 -20.99
C ASN A 343 -20.35 55.40 -19.82
N GLY A 344 -20.60 54.69 -18.73
CA GLY A 344 -21.27 55.21 -17.54
C GLY A 344 -22.82 55.01 -17.52
N ASP A 345 -23.41 54.60 -18.62
CA ASP A 345 -24.85 54.27 -18.67
C ASP A 345 -25.14 53.04 -17.81
N ARG A 346 -26.41 52.92 -17.41
CA ARG A 346 -26.89 51.76 -16.68
C ARG A 346 -28.28 51.35 -17.15
N GLU A 347 -28.55 50.08 -17.14
CA GLU A 347 -29.88 49.52 -17.46
C GLU A 347 -30.33 48.57 -16.36
N MET A 348 -31.49 48.82 -15.78
CA MET A 348 -32.18 47.92 -14.84
C MET A 348 -33.25 47.12 -15.58
N GLY A 349 -33.43 45.86 -15.19
CA GLY A 349 -34.49 45.04 -15.74
C GLY A 349 -34.51 43.61 -15.21
N ASN A 350 -35.54 42.90 -15.62
CA ASN A 350 -35.62 41.47 -15.41
C ASN A 350 -34.94 40.73 -16.58
N TYR A 351 -34.17 39.73 -16.25
CA TYR A 351 -33.47 38.85 -17.18
C TYR A 351 -34.14 37.47 -17.17
N ILE A 352 -34.21 36.80 -18.28
CA ILE A 352 -34.59 35.40 -18.41
C ILE A 352 -33.66 34.78 -19.44
N PHE A 353 -32.89 33.76 -19.04
CA PHE A 353 -31.89 33.09 -19.89
C PHE A 353 -30.93 34.07 -20.60
N ASP A 354 -30.30 34.97 -19.84
CA ASP A 354 -29.39 36.03 -20.31
C ASP A 354 -30.06 37.14 -21.15
N GLN A 355 -31.33 37.02 -21.45
CA GLN A 355 -32.08 38.01 -22.26
C GLN A 355 -32.86 38.97 -21.37
N ARG A 356 -32.69 40.25 -21.62
CA ARG A 356 -33.46 41.28 -20.90
C ARG A 356 -34.85 41.39 -21.44
N TRP A 357 -35.84 41.35 -20.54
CA TRP A 357 -37.25 41.50 -20.87
C TRP A 357 -37.71 42.91 -20.54
N ARG A 358 -38.43 43.56 -21.50
CA ARG A 358 -39.22 44.78 -21.26
C ARG A 358 -40.68 44.47 -21.43
N LEU A 359 -41.46 44.82 -20.42
CA LEU A 359 -42.90 44.86 -20.54
C LEU A 359 -43.31 46.17 -21.18
N HIS A 360 -43.88 46.16 -22.38
CA HIS A 360 -44.52 47.30 -22.97
C HIS A 360 -46.01 47.21 -22.70
N VAL A 361 -46.52 48.17 -21.92
CA VAL A 361 -47.95 48.31 -21.66
C VAL A 361 -48.49 49.45 -22.54
N SER A 362 -49.33 49.13 -23.50
CA SER A 362 -50.01 50.16 -24.28
C SER A 362 -51.52 50.18 -23.93
N LEU A 363 -52.01 51.38 -23.67
CA LEU A 363 -53.44 51.64 -23.49
C LEU A 363 -54.02 52.08 -24.83
N SER A 364 -55.01 51.36 -25.35
CA SER A 364 -55.70 51.78 -26.54
C SER A 364 -56.78 52.81 -26.18
N VAL A 365 -57.11 53.67 -27.14
CA VAL A 365 -58.16 54.70 -27.00
C VAL A 365 -59.51 54.11 -26.59
N ASN A 366 -59.72 52.81 -26.78
CA ASN A 366 -60.91 52.05 -26.41
C ASN A 366 -60.86 51.35 -25.06
N GLY A 367 -59.84 51.69 -24.21
CA GLY A 367 -59.72 51.14 -22.87
C GLY A 367 -59.10 49.71 -22.78
N PHE A 368 -58.64 49.17 -23.89
CA PHE A 368 -57.94 47.89 -23.87
C PHE A 368 -56.47 48.06 -23.45
N VAL A 369 -56.05 47.33 -22.46
CA VAL A 369 -54.66 47.26 -22.05
C VAL A 369 -53.99 46.11 -22.83
N THR A 370 -52.97 46.42 -23.63
CA THR A 370 -52.24 45.42 -24.38
C THR A 370 -50.83 45.28 -23.73
N PHE A 371 -50.52 44.07 -23.29
CA PHE A 371 -49.21 43.73 -22.80
C PHE A 371 -48.39 43.15 -23.95
N ARG A 372 -47.28 43.76 -24.32
CA ARG A 372 -46.32 43.20 -25.27
C ARG A 372 -44.98 43.00 -24.58
N PHE A 373 -44.47 41.79 -24.64
CA PHE A 373 -43.15 41.45 -24.16
C PHE A 373 -42.18 41.56 -25.33
N TYR A 374 -41.17 42.41 -25.18
CA TYR A 374 -40.07 42.51 -26.15
C TYR A 374 -38.78 42.06 -25.48
N TYR A 375 -38.06 41.16 -26.14
CA TYR A 375 -36.67 40.88 -25.77
C TYR A 375 -35.75 41.56 -26.79
N PHE A 376 -34.74 42.20 -26.28
CA PHE A 376 -33.71 42.78 -27.13
C PHE A 376 -32.61 41.75 -27.34
N VAL A 377 -32.45 41.27 -28.57
CA VAL A 377 -31.22 40.59 -29.00
C VAL A 377 -30.20 41.71 -29.23
N ASN A 378 -29.17 41.75 -28.42
CA ASN A 378 -28.03 42.60 -28.74
C ASN A 378 -27.33 42.01 -29.98
N PRO A 379 -27.29 42.68 -31.12
CA PRO A 379 -26.71 42.09 -32.33
C PRO A 379 -25.16 41.96 -32.28
N ASN A 380 -24.54 42.33 -31.15
CA ASN A 380 -23.08 42.30 -30.94
C ASN A 380 -22.62 41.36 -29.83
N LEU A 381 -23.37 40.31 -29.51
CA LEU A 381 -22.93 39.18 -28.65
C LEU A 381 -22.75 37.95 -29.50
#